data_c2a85caf6a6940594f07d911d64daf90
#
_entry.id   c2a85caf6a6940594f07d911d64daf90
#
_cell.length_a   1.000
_cell.length_b   1.000
_cell.length_c   1.000
_cell.angle_alpha   90.00
_cell.angle_beta   90.00
_cell.angle_gamma   90.00
#
_symmetry.space_group_name_H-M   'P 1'
#
loop_
_entity.id
_entity.type
_entity.pdbx_description
1 polymer ?
#
loop_
_entity_poly.entity_id
_entity_poly.type
_entity_poly.pdbx_seq_one_letter_code
_entity_poly.pdbx_strand_id
1 'polypeptide(L)'
;MAKAFTICATSLLLALSSGIATAYAQTSRAQAAEPSGFASGADVQAQLREMLAAMKSDQGFMWRPLVRDGATVAAIEIWKKPGRPAVHPAEAEYAIVLEGSGTLVSGGSMADSKVRNANLIEGSQIEGGATRTLGPGDVILIPAGVPHWFGITGERLVLLGIKLPGAK
;
A
#
# COMPACT_ATOMS: atom_id res chain seq x y z
N MET A 1 67.84 42.03 -50.97
CA MET A 1 66.75 41.19 -51.37
C MET A 1 65.70 41.20 -50.28
N ALA A 2 64.68 42.03 -50.44
CA ALA A 2 63.61 42.16 -49.43
C ALA A 2 62.33 41.55 -50.01
N LYS A 3 61.79 40.57 -49.30
CA LYS A 3 60.49 39.96 -49.63
C LYS A 3 59.41 40.64 -48.80
N ALA A 4 58.50 41.29 -49.50
CA ALA A 4 57.29 41.86 -48.91
C ALA A 4 56.28 40.76 -48.54
N PHE A 5 55.76 40.77 -47.31
CA PHE A 5 54.65 39.97 -46.90
C PHE A 5 53.38 40.82 -46.94
N THR A 6 52.45 40.42 -47.80
CA THR A 6 51.13 41.01 -47.90
C THR A 6 50.23 40.37 -46.85
N ILE A 7 49.68 41.17 -45.90
CA ILE A 7 48.73 40.76 -44.91
C ILE A 7 47.33 40.93 -45.49
N CYS A 8 46.61 39.86 -45.70
CA CYS A 8 45.20 39.82 -46.11
C CYS A 8 44.32 39.93 -44.87
N ALA A 9 43.62 41.03 -44.70
CA ALA A 9 42.67 41.24 -43.62
C ALA A 9 41.29 40.63 -44.01
N THR A 10 40.93 39.58 -43.42
CA THR A 10 39.59 38.98 -43.52
C THR A 10 38.68 39.57 -42.45
N SER A 11 37.70 40.34 -42.88
CA SER A 11 36.65 40.92 -42.04
C SER A 11 35.65 39.81 -41.66
N LEU A 12 35.57 39.54 -40.39
CA LEU A 12 34.58 38.62 -39.84
C LEU A 12 33.28 39.35 -39.46
N LEU A 13 32.25 39.26 -40.29
CA LEU A 13 30.90 39.73 -39.92
C LEU A 13 30.28 38.84 -38.84
N LEU A 14 30.13 39.38 -37.62
CA LEU A 14 29.34 38.76 -36.58
C LEU A 14 27.85 39.09 -36.84
N ALA A 15 27.08 38.11 -37.28
CA ALA A 15 25.62 38.17 -37.32
C ALA A 15 25.05 37.91 -35.91
N LEU A 16 24.55 38.95 -35.24
CA LEU A 16 23.74 38.81 -34.02
C LEU A 16 22.36 38.30 -34.40
N SER A 17 22.11 37.01 -34.20
CA SER A 17 20.78 36.46 -34.23
C SER A 17 20.09 36.73 -32.90
N SER A 18 19.19 37.70 -32.84
CA SER A 18 18.30 37.95 -31.71
C SER A 18 17.26 36.86 -31.65
N GLY A 19 17.54 35.81 -30.88
CA GLY A 19 16.56 34.76 -30.56
C GLY A 19 15.51 35.31 -29.60
N ILE A 20 14.31 35.58 -30.12
CA ILE A 20 13.13 35.89 -29.29
C ILE A 20 12.73 34.57 -28.59
N ALA A 21 13.15 34.40 -27.34
CA ALA A 21 12.67 33.33 -26.50
C ALA A 21 11.21 33.62 -26.12
N THR A 22 10.27 33.03 -26.83
CA THR A 22 8.85 33.02 -26.44
C THR A 22 8.74 32.17 -25.17
N ALA A 23 8.72 32.83 -24.02
CA ALA A 23 8.37 32.18 -22.74
C ALA A 23 6.90 31.77 -22.82
N TYR A 24 6.65 30.49 -23.07
CA TYR A 24 5.34 29.89 -22.82
C TYR A 24 5.12 29.92 -21.31
N ALA A 25 4.32 30.91 -20.85
CA ALA A 25 3.77 30.87 -19.51
C ALA A 25 2.88 29.64 -19.43
N GLN A 26 3.40 28.55 -18.84
CA GLN A 26 2.60 27.48 -18.38
C GLN A 26 1.74 28.03 -17.22
N THR A 27 0.53 28.48 -17.55
CA THR A 27 -0.51 28.66 -16.56
C THR A 27 -0.73 27.27 -15.95
N SER A 28 -0.17 27.05 -14.76
CA SER A 28 -0.51 25.88 -13.95
C SER A 28 -2.00 26.03 -13.63
N ARG A 29 -2.82 25.34 -14.42
CA ARG A 29 -4.22 25.14 -14.08
C ARG A 29 -4.17 24.45 -12.73
N ALA A 30 -4.64 25.12 -11.68
CA ALA A 30 -4.81 24.48 -10.37
C ALA A 30 -5.68 23.23 -10.63
N GLN A 31 -5.04 22.07 -10.53
CA GLN A 31 -5.73 20.80 -10.71
C GLN A 31 -6.73 20.73 -9.57
N ALA A 32 -8.01 20.62 -9.90
CA ALA A 32 -9.04 20.44 -8.88
C ALA A 32 -8.60 19.29 -7.98
N ALA A 33 -8.69 19.46 -6.66
CA ALA A 33 -8.33 18.41 -5.73
C ALA A 33 -9.14 17.15 -6.09
N GLU A 34 -8.45 16.03 -6.31
CA GLU A 34 -9.08 14.74 -6.59
C GLU A 34 -9.93 14.36 -5.37
N PRO A 35 -11.25 14.25 -5.50
CA PRO A 35 -12.13 13.99 -4.35
C PRO A 35 -12.05 12.52 -3.88
N SER A 36 -11.48 11.63 -4.69
CA SER A 36 -11.35 10.20 -4.40
C SER A 36 -9.98 9.90 -3.78
N GLY A 37 -9.94 9.03 -2.78
CA GLY A 37 -8.69 8.41 -2.36
C GLY A 37 -8.19 7.48 -3.47
N PHE A 38 -6.99 7.73 -3.98
CA PHE A 38 -6.38 6.93 -5.05
C PHE A 38 -4.94 6.56 -4.72
N ALA A 39 -4.59 5.30 -4.94
CA ALA A 39 -3.23 4.81 -4.96
C ALA A 39 -3.05 3.91 -6.19
N SER A 40 -2.10 4.22 -7.03
CA SER A 40 -1.77 3.40 -8.19
C SER A 40 -1.12 2.08 -7.75
N GLY A 41 -1.06 1.09 -8.65
CA GLY A 41 -0.30 -0.14 -8.40
C GLY A 41 1.18 0.13 -8.07
N ALA A 42 1.76 1.20 -8.63
CA ALA A 42 3.13 1.63 -8.33
C ALA A 42 3.26 2.15 -6.88
N ASP A 43 2.27 2.89 -6.39
CA ASP A 43 2.23 3.38 -5.01
C ASP A 43 2.10 2.23 -4.01
N VAL A 44 1.23 1.25 -4.31
CA VAL A 44 1.09 0.02 -3.51
C VAL A 44 2.44 -0.70 -3.40
N GLN A 45 3.13 -0.90 -4.52
CA GLN A 45 4.43 -1.57 -4.54
C GLN A 45 5.53 -0.74 -3.84
N ALA A 46 5.51 0.58 -3.97
CA ALA A 46 6.46 1.46 -3.29
C ALA A 46 6.28 1.37 -1.77
N GLN A 47 5.03 1.52 -1.29
CA GLN A 47 4.74 1.42 0.14
C GLN A 47 5.09 0.04 0.71
N LEU A 48 4.81 -1.05 -0.02
CA LEU A 48 5.16 -2.40 0.39
C LEU A 48 6.68 -2.56 0.56
N ARG A 49 7.49 -2.08 -0.40
CA ARG A 49 8.96 -2.12 -0.29
C ARG A 49 9.47 -1.32 0.91
N GLU A 50 8.94 -0.12 1.14
CA GLU A 50 9.30 0.70 2.31
C GLU A 50 8.96 0.00 3.62
N MET A 51 7.76 -0.59 3.72
CA MET A 51 7.34 -1.31 4.92
C MET A 51 8.25 -2.52 5.19
N LEU A 52 8.57 -3.30 4.15
CA LEU A 52 9.47 -4.46 4.28
C LEU A 52 10.88 -4.04 4.73
N ALA A 53 11.40 -2.93 4.18
CA ALA A 53 12.70 -2.39 4.57
C ALA A 53 12.72 -1.84 6.02
N ALA A 54 11.58 -1.33 6.49
CA ALA A 54 11.43 -0.78 7.85
C ALA A 54 11.15 -1.85 8.91
N MET A 55 10.69 -3.04 8.53
CA MET A 55 10.40 -4.11 9.48
C MET A 55 11.69 -4.66 10.12
N LYS A 56 11.71 -4.72 11.44
CA LYS A 56 12.78 -5.40 12.18
C LYS A 56 12.75 -6.91 11.93
N SER A 57 13.87 -7.58 12.13
CA SER A 57 14.01 -9.03 11.88
C SER A 57 13.06 -9.89 12.72
N ASP A 58 12.73 -9.46 13.94
CA ASP A 58 11.83 -10.13 14.87
C ASP A 58 10.36 -9.69 14.77
N GLN A 59 10.09 -8.62 14.01
CA GLN A 59 8.75 -8.06 13.85
C GLN A 59 7.85 -8.96 13.01
N GLY A 60 6.76 -9.44 13.61
CA GLY A 60 5.83 -10.36 12.97
C GLY A 60 4.71 -9.71 12.16
N PHE A 61 4.44 -8.42 12.41
CA PHE A 61 3.33 -7.69 11.78
C PHE A 61 3.66 -6.21 11.58
N MET A 62 3.22 -5.66 10.45
CA MET A 62 3.21 -4.22 10.19
C MET A 62 1.95 -3.84 9.43
N TRP A 63 1.34 -2.73 9.83
CA TRP A 63 0.16 -2.13 9.19
C TRP A 63 0.47 -0.68 8.83
N ARG A 64 0.08 -0.26 7.62
CA ARG A 64 0.23 1.14 7.19
C ARG A 64 -0.93 1.55 6.28
N PRO A 65 -1.59 2.69 6.54
CA PRO A 65 -2.62 3.24 5.65
C PRO A 65 -2.07 3.45 4.24
N LEU A 66 -2.90 3.14 3.24
CA LEU A 66 -2.63 3.41 1.83
C LEU A 66 -3.54 4.55 1.34
N VAL A 67 -4.85 4.41 1.50
CA VAL A 67 -5.84 5.45 1.22
C VAL A 67 -6.85 5.54 2.36
N ARG A 68 -7.45 6.72 2.54
CA ARG A 68 -8.30 7.00 3.70
C ARG A 68 -9.45 7.92 3.32
N ASP A 69 -10.62 7.65 3.93
CA ASP A 69 -11.74 8.58 4.01
C ASP A 69 -12.27 8.56 5.47
N GLY A 70 -11.99 9.62 6.20
CA GLY A 70 -12.31 9.70 7.63
C GLY A 70 -11.74 8.52 8.43
N ALA A 71 -12.62 7.72 9.04
CA ALA A 71 -12.26 6.53 9.79
C ALA A 71 -12.06 5.29 8.90
N THR A 72 -12.57 5.29 7.67
CA THR A 72 -12.39 4.18 6.73
C THR A 72 -11.00 4.24 6.13
N VAL A 73 -10.27 3.15 6.24
CA VAL A 73 -8.89 3.04 5.78
C VAL A 73 -8.71 1.76 5.00
N ALA A 74 -8.21 1.87 3.77
CA ALA A 74 -7.57 0.75 3.09
C ALA A 74 -6.08 0.79 3.43
N ALA A 75 -5.56 -0.31 3.95
CA ALA A 75 -4.19 -0.39 4.45
C ALA A 75 -3.46 -1.61 3.90
N ILE A 76 -2.15 -1.51 3.79
CA ILE A 76 -1.29 -2.67 3.57
C ILE A 76 -0.97 -3.28 4.93
N GLU A 77 -1.15 -4.58 5.02
CA GLU A 77 -0.81 -5.42 6.17
C GLU A 77 0.24 -6.44 5.76
N ILE A 78 1.35 -6.48 6.48
CA ILE A 78 2.40 -7.47 6.28
C ILE A 78 2.46 -8.39 7.50
N TRP A 79 2.20 -9.66 7.28
CA TRP A 79 2.28 -10.72 8.28
C TRP A 79 3.49 -11.61 7.98
N LYS A 80 4.48 -11.65 8.86
CA LYS A 80 5.63 -12.59 8.85
C LYS A 80 5.48 -13.70 9.87
N LYS A 81 4.53 -13.53 10.82
CA LYS A 81 4.16 -14.53 11.82
C LYS A 81 2.64 -14.52 11.96
N PRO A 82 2.01 -15.65 12.28
CA PRO A 82 0.60 -15.67 12.59
C PRO A 82 0.27 -14.71 13.73
N GLY A 83 -0.82 -13.97 13.59
CA GLY A 83 -1.40 -13.19 14.66
C GLY A 83 -2.12 -14.07 15.69
N ARG A 84 -3.02 -13.46 16.44
CA ARG A 84 -3.97 -14.19 17.29
C ARG A 84 -5.30 -14.31 16.56
N PRO A 85 -6.10 -15.37 16.85
CA PRO A 85 -7.49 -15.38 16.44
C PRO A 85 -8.21 -14.11 16.90
N ALA A 86 -9.02 -13.54 16.03
CA ALA A 86 -9.68 -12.27 16.27
C ALA A 86 -11.17 -12.30 15.92
N VAL A 87 -11.93 -11.42 16.55
CA VAL A 87 -13.30 -11.04 16.18
C VAL A 87 -13.37 -9.52 16.20
N HIS A 88 -13.94 -8.95 15.14
CA HIS A 88 -14.35 -7.54 15.09
C HIS A 88 -15.86 -7.45 15.27
N PRO A 89 -16.38 -7.09 16.49
CA PRO A 89 -17.80 -7.20 16.81
C PRO A 89 -18.73 -6.37 15.92
N ALA A 90 -18.28 -5.18 15.51
CA ALA A 90 -19.06 -4.19 14.77
C ALA A 90 -18.53 -3.89 13.37
N GLU A 91 -17.48 -4.55 12.94
CA GLU A 91 -16.82 -4.28 11.66
C GLU A 91 -16.64 -5.57 10.84
N ALA A 92 -17.05 -5.54 9.58
CA ALA A 92 -16.64 -6.54 8.61
C ALA A 92 -15.21 -6.26 8.15
N GLU A 93 -14.45 -7.31 7.86
CA GLU A 93 -13.11 -7.20 7.28
C GLU A 93 -13.14 -7.64 5.83
N TYR A 94 -12.78 -6.74 4.94
CA TYR A 94 -12.57 -7.01 3.53
C TYR A 94 -11.06 -7.04 3.26
N ALA A 95 -10.56 -8.10 2.65
CA ALA A 95 -9.14 -8.20 2.35
C ALA A 95 -8.89 -8.79 0.96
N ILE A 96 -7.80 -8.36 0.33
CA ILE A 96 -7.27 -8.92 -0.91
C ILE A 96 -5.84 -9.35 -0.64
N VAL A 97 -5.49 -10.58 -1.02
CA VAL A 97 -4.11 -11.05 -0.93
C VAL A 97 -3.30 -10.39 -2.05
N LEU A 98 -2.34 -9.56 -1.68
CA LEU A 98 -1.43 -8.89 -2.62
C LEU A 98 -0.22 -9.76 -2.96
N GLU A 99 0.35 -10.44 -1.94
CA GLU A 99 1.59 -11.19 -2.07
C GLU A 99 1.72 -12.26 -1.00
N GLY A 100 2.51 -13.30 -1.29
CA GLY A 100 2.83 -14.35 -0.34
C GLY A 100 1.78 -15.45 -0.22
N SER A 101 1.81 -16.21 0.87
CA SER A 101 0.90 -17.33 1.08
C SER A 101 0.57 -17.55 2.54
N GLY A 102 -0.63 -18.04 2.79
CA GLY A 102 -1.11 -18.28 4.15
C GLY A 102 -2.34 -19.17 4.20
N THR A 103 -2.99 -19.13 5.35
CA THR A 103 -4.28 -19.75 5.56
C THR A 103 -5.24 -18.78 6.25
N LEU A 104 -6.53 -18.94 6.00
CA LEU A 104 -7.60 -18.33 6.76
C LEU A 104 -8.37 -19.44 7.47
N VAL A 105 -8.45 -19.37 8.79
CA VAL A 105 -9.46 -20.10 9.58
C VAL A 105 -10.57 -19.14 9.92
N SER A 106 -11.82 -19.45 9.59
CA SER A 106 -12.96 -18.56 9.86
C SER A 106 -14.21 -19.31 10.30
N GLY A 107 -15.06 -18.63 11.09
CA GLY A 107 -16.23 -19.24 11.73
C GLY A 107 -15.86 -20.05 12.96
N GLY A 108 -16.76 -20.94 13.38
CA GLY A 108 -16.60 -21.72 14.61
C GLY A 108 -16.71 -20.87 15.87
N SER A 109 -16.05 -21.30 16.94
CA SER A 109 -16.01 -20.60 18.24
C SER A 109 -14.57 -20.32 18.67
N MET A 110 -14.37 -19.18 19.31
CA MET A 110 -13.04 -18.74 19.74
C MET A 110 -12.82 -19.13 21.21
N ALA A 111 -11.76 -19.89 21.48
CA ALA A 111 -11.35 -20.26 22.82
C ALA A 111 -10.61 -19.13 23.54
N ASP A 112 -10.71 -19.08 24.87
CA ASP A 112 -10.02 -18.11 25.74
C ASP A 112 -10.20 -16.64 25.32
N SER A 113 -11.40 -16.30 24.87
CA SER A 113 -11.74 -14.98 24.35
C SER A 113 -11.50 -13.88 25.36
N LYS A 114 -10.80 -12.81 24.96
CA LYS A 114 -10.54 -11.60 25.76
C LYS A 114 -10.84 -10.35 24.96
N VAL A 115 -11.71 -9.49 25.49
CA VAL A 115 -11.95 -8.15 24.91
C VAL A 115 -10.70 -7.32 25.08
N ARG A 116 -10.18 -6.81 23.96
CA ARG A 116 -9.05 -5.87 23.93
C ARG A 116 -9.51 -4.43 23.92
N ASN A 117 -10.52 -4.17 23.13
CA ASN A 117 -11.22 -2.88 23.05
C ASN A 117 -12.60 -3.09 22.42
N ALA A 118 -13.35 -2.02 22.16
CA ALA A 118 -14.70 -2.09 21.60
C ALA A 118 -14.75 -2.78 20.21
N ASN A 119 -13.66 -2.74 19.43
CA ASN A 119 -13.59 -3.25 18.07
C ASN A 119 -12.76 -4.53 17.92
N LEU A 120 -12.22 -5.10 19.02
CA LEU A 120 -11.35 -6.26 18.95
C LEU A 120 -11.53 -7.18 20.16
N ILE A 121 -11.84 -8.44 19.86
CA ILE A 121 -11.77 -9.56 20.78
C ILE A 121 -10.72 -10.52 20.24
N GLU A 122 -9.79 -10.97 21.07
CA GLU A 122 -8.79 -11.97 20.71
C GLU A 122 -8.98 -13.26 21.50
N GLY A 123 -8.55 -14.38 20.89
CA GLY A 123 -8.56 -15.70 21.51
C GLY A 123 -7.22 -16.44 21.39
N SER A 124 -7.21 -17.69 21.84
CA SER A 124 -6.04 -18.58 21.73
C SER A 124 -6.12 -19.45 20.48
N GLN A 125 -7.32 -19.89 20.09
CA GLN A 125 -7.59 -20.74 18.91
C GLN A 125 -9.03 -20.59 18.45
N ILE A 126 -9.32 -21.11 17.24
CA ILE A 126 -10.68 -21.25 16.70
C ILE A 126 -10.99 -22.75 16.62
N GLU A 127 -12.10 -23.15 17.23
CA GLU A 127 -12.62 -24.51 17.21
C GLU A 127 -13.76 -24.63 16.19
N GLY A 128 -13.73 -25.64 15.32
CA GLY A 128 -14.78 -25.89 14.34
C GLY A 128 -14.84 -24.89 13.18
N GLY A 129 -13.82 -24.05 13.00
CA GLY A 129 -13.74 -23.12 11.87
C GLY A 129 -13.38 -23.82 10.55
N ALA A 130 -13.79 -23.20 9.44
CA ALA A 130 -13.38 -23.63 8.10
C ALA A 130 -11.98 -23.06 7.75
N THR A 131 -11.09 -23.91 7.25
CA THR A 131 -9.75 -23.53 6.82
C THR A 131 -9.68 -23.40 5.30
N ARG A 132 -9.06 -22.31 4.81
CA ARG A 132 -8.78 -22.06 3.38
C ARG A 132 -7.32 -21.71 3.21
N THR A 133 -6.71 -22.20 2.14
CA THR A 133 -5.39 -21.73 1.68
C THR A 133 -5.56 -20.37 0.99
N LEU A 134 -4.60 -19.50 1.19
CA LEU A 134 -4.57 -18.14 0.60
C LEU A 134 -3.37 -17.95 -0.31
N GLY A 135 -3.61 -17.31 -1.46
CA GLY A 135 -2.60 -16.91 -2.43
C GLY A 135 -2.95 -15.57 -3.10
N PRO A 136 -2.01 -14.98 -3.86
CA PRO A 136 -2.21 -13.68 -4.51
C PRO A 136 -3.46 -13.64 -5.39
N GLY A 137 -4.24 -12.56 -5.25
CA GLY A 137 -5.51 -12.36 -5.94
C GLY A 137 -6.74 -12.88 -5.19
N ASP A 138 -6.57 -13.66 -4.13
CA ASP A 138 -7.72 -14.10 -3.32
C ASP A 138 -8.40 -12.91 -2.65
N VAL A 139 -9.74 -12.95 -2.67
CA VAL A 139 -10.61 -11.93 -2.11
C VAL A 139 -11.37 -12.52 -0.94
N ILE A 140 -11.33 -11.82 0.18
CA ILE A 140 -11.85 -12.28 1.46
C ILE A 140 -12.87 -11.26 1.97
N LEU A 141 -14.02 -11.73 2.44
CA LEU A 141 -14.96 -10.94 3.24
C LEU A 141 -15.28 -11.73 4.52
N ILE A 142 -14.93 -11.17 5.66
CA ILE A 142 -15.25 -11.68 6.98
C ILE A 142 -16.34 -10.79 7.57
N PRO A 143 -17.57 -11.29 7.76
CA PRO A 143 -18.63 -10.50 8.37
C PRO A 143 -18.29 -10.08 9.81
N ALA A 144 -18.88 -8.99 10.26
CA ALA A 144 -18.78 -8.55 11.65
C ALA A 144 -19.19 -9.68 12.61
N GLY A 145 -18.48 -9.84 13.70
CA GLY A 145 -18.72 -10.86 14.71
C GLY A 145 -18.21 -12.27 14.36
N VAL A 146 -17.66 -12.49 13.16
CA VAL A 146 -17.14 -13.81 12.77
C VAL A 146 -15.70 -14.00 13.26
N PRO A 147 -15.41 -15.06 14.04
CA PRO A 147 -14.04 -15.41 14.40
C PRO A 147 -13.20 -15.72 13.17
N HIS A 148 -11.97 -15.20 13.14
CA HIS A 148 -11.04 -15.47 12.05
C HIS A 148 -9.58 -15.41 12.49
N TRP A 149 -8.72 -16.09 11.73
CA TRP A 149 -7.30 -16.15 12.01
C TRP A 149 -6.50 -16.37 10.74
N PHE A 150 -5.53 -15.48 10.51
CA PHE A 150 -4.59 -15.60 9.40
C PHE A 150 -3.33 -16.37 9.84
N GLY A 151 -3.06 -17.48 9.19
CA GLY A 151 -1.82 -18.23 9.27
C GLY A 151 -0.88 -17.89 8.13
N ILE A 152 0.42 -18.17 8.30
CA ILE A 152 1.45 -17.92 7.32
C ILE A 152 2.04 -19.25 6.89
N THR A 153 2.12 -19.54 5.58
CA THR A 153 2.66 -20.80 5.05
C THR A 153 3.95 -20.62 4.25
N GLY A 154 4.29 -19.37 3.89
CA GLY A 154 5.55 -18.98 3.26
C GLY A 154 6.35 -18.02 4.14
N GLU A 155 7.12 -17.15 3.53
CA GLU A 155 7.89 -16.13 4.25
C GLU A 155 7.00 -15.03 4.85
N ARG A 156 5.91 -14.72 4.17
CA ARG A 156 4.94 -13.68 4.56
C ARG A 156 3.59 -13.86 3.88
N LEU A 157 2.60 -13.18 4.41
CA LEU A 157 1.31 -12.90 3.77
C LEU A 157 1.12 -11.39 3.78
N VAL A 158 0.81 -10.82 2.61
CA VAL A 158 0.56 -9.38 2.43
C VAL A 158 -0.88 -9.19 2.00
N LEU A 159 -1.62 -8.40 2.75
CA LEU A 159 -3.02 -8.09 2.49
C LEU A 159 -3.21 -6.60 2.22
N LEU A 160 -4.14 -6.26 1.33
CA LEU A 160 -4.84 -5.00 1.35
C LEU A 160 -6.10 -5.20 2.18
N GLY A 161 -6.14 -4.62 3.38
CA GLY A 161 -7.24 -4.79 4.33
C GLY A 161 -8.08 -3.51 4.47
N ILE A 162 -9.39 -3.69 4.62
CA ILE A 162 -10.35 -2.60 4.87
C ILE A 162 -11.33 -3.08 5.95
N LYS A 163 -11.48 -2.28 7.02
CA LYS A 163 -12.56 -2.48 7.99
C LYS A 163 -13.77 -1.64 7.56
N LEU A 164 -14.91 -2.28 7.45
CA LEU A 164 -16.18 -1.67 7.07
C LEU A 164 -17.18 -1.82 8.22
N PRO A 165 -18.06 -0.83 8.45
CA PRO A 165 -19.16 -1.02 9.40
C PRO A 165 -19.92 -2.31 9.08
N GLY A 166 -20.18 -3.13 10.09
CA GLY A 166 -20.99 -4.34 9.94
C GLY A 166 -22.40 -4.00 9.45
N ALA A 167 -23.01 -4.88 8.69
CA ALA A 167 -24.44 -4.77 8.35
C ALA A 167 -25.27 -4.79 9.64
N LYS A 168 -26.22 -3.86 9.76
CA LYS A 168 -27.18 -3.80 10.87
C LYS A 168 -28.31 -4.78 10.61
#